data_d467a4d68aa01c0ceb50c4e648215185
#
_entry.id   d467a4d68aa01c0ceb50c4e648215185
#
_cell.length_a   1.000
_cell.length_b   1.000
_cell.length_c   1.000
_cell.angle_alpha   90.00
_cell.angle_beta   90.00
_cell.angle_gamma   90.00
#
_symmetry.space_group_name_H-M   'P 1'
#
loop_
_entity.id
_entity.type
_entity.pdbx_description
1 polymer ?
#
loop_
_entity_poly.entity_id
_entity_poly.type
_entity_poly.pdbx_seq_one_letter_code
_entity_poly.pdbx_strand_id
1 'polypeptide(L)'
;INVPDLLIASHIIPWADSTAEQRLAPENGICLSALYDKAFDRGLITISPDDYTITLSSALLEYETKDYFDKHFGSIARNKIIMPIEHAPNRDYLAYHKERIFKGV
;
A
#
# COMPACT_ATOMS: atom_id res chain seq x y z
N ILE A 1 0.40 9.31 -10.25
CA ILE A 1 -0.74 9.59 -11.13
C ILE A 1 -1.62 10.66 -10.49
N ASN A 2 -1.99 11.68 -11.26
CA ASN A 2 -2.73 12.83 -10.76
C ASN A 2 -4.13 12.97 -11.38
N VAL A 3 -4.74 11.84 -11.70
CA VAL A 3 -6.11 11.82 -12.22
C VAL A 3 -7.04 11.44 -11.06
N PRO A 4 -7.82 12.39 -10.51
CA PRO A 4 -8.64 12.12 -9.34
C PRO A 4 -9.57 10.92 -9.48
N ASP A 5 -10.14 10.72 -10.67
CA ASP A 5 -11.06 9.62 -10.90
C ASP A 5 -10.39 8.24 -10.84
N LEU A 6 -9.06 8.19 -10.88
CA LEU A 6 -8.29 6.95 -10.80
C LEU A 6 -7.66 6.73 -9.42
N LEU A 7 -7.94 7.62 -8.47
CA LEU A 7 -7.43 7.51 -7.11
C LEU A 7 -8.48 6.89 -6.20
N ILE A 8 -8.03 6.03 -5.30
CA ILE A 8 -8.87 5.30 -4.37
C ILE A 8 -8.38 5.56 -2.95
N ALA A 9 -9.31 5.83 -2.05
CA ALA A 9 -9.00 5.90 -0.63
C ALA A 9 -8.99 4.48 -0.07
N SER A 10 -7.81 3.87 -0.03
CA SER A 10 -7.64 2.50 0.45
C SER A 10 -7.59 2.46 1.97
N HIS A 11 -8.15 1.41 2.57
CA HIS A 11 -7.95 1.12 3.99
C HIS A 11 -6.68 0.30 4.18
N ILE A 12 -5.83 0.70 5.14
CA ILE A 12 -4.60 -0.04 5.47
C ILE A 12 -4.96 -1.36 6.12
N ILE A 13 -5.78 -1.32 7.18
CA ILE A 13 -6.41 -2.52 7.73
C ILE A 13 -7.67 -2.75 6.91
N PRO A 14 -7.86 -3.93 6.30
CA PRO A 14 -9.04 -4.19 5.48
C PRO A 14 -10.33 -3.88 6.24
N TRP A 15 -11.32 -3.40 5.52
CA TRP A 15 -12.61 -3.01 6.12
C TRP A 15 -13.19 -4.10 7.02
N ALA A 16 -13.15 -5.36 6.56
CA ALA A 16 -13.71 -6.48 7.30
C ALA A 16 -12.98 -6.73 8.63
N ASP A 17 -11.68 -6.39 8.69
CA ASP A 17 -10.86 -6.61 9.88
C ASP A 17 -10.80 -5.39 10.79
N SER A 18 -11.35 -4.26 10.35
CA SER A 18 -11.31 -2.99 11.09
C SER A 18 -12.43 -2.89 12.10
N THR A 19 -12.12 -2.29 13.24
CA THR A 19 -13.15 -1.86 14.20
C THR A 19 -13.90 -0.66 13.62
N ALA A 20 -15.04 -0.30 14.23
CA ALA A 20 -15.79 0.88 13.80
C ALA A 20 -14.92 2.15 13.88
N GLU A 21 -14.10 2.26 14.91
CA GLU A 21 -13.19 3.40 15.09
C GLU A 21 -12.14 3.42 13.99
N GLN A 22 -11.53 2.28 13.70
CA GLN A 22 -10.50 2.17 12.65
C GLN A 22 -11.05 2.51 11.27
N ARG A 23 -12.30 2.12 10.98
CA ARG A 23 -12.94 2.42 9.70
C ARG A 23 -13.08 3.91 9.43
N LEU A 24 -13.20 4.69 10.49
CA LEU A 24 -13.37 6.14 10.41
C LEU A 24 -12.07 6.92 10.62
N ALA A 25 -11.01 6.24 11.04
CA ALA A 25 -9.75 6.91 11.33
C ALA A 25 -9.03 7.34 10.06
N PRO A 26 -8.70 8.63 9.88
CA PRO A 26 -7.97 9.08 8.69
C PRO A 26 -6.62 8.39 8.52
N GLU A 27 -5.94 8.03 9.61
CA GLU A 27 -4.65 7.34 9.59
C GLU A 27 -4.74 5.90 9.07
N ASN A 28 -5.94 5.35 8.95
CA ASN A 28 -6.17 4.04 8.34
C ASN A 28 -6.44 4.15 6.85
N GLY A 29 -6.30 5.34 6.29
CA GLY A 29 -6.53 5.61 4.89
C GLY A 29 -5.25 5.97 4.16
N ILE A 30 -5.15 5.54 2.91
CA ILE A 30 -4.06 5.92 2.03
C ILE A 30 -4.63 6.08 0.62
N CYS A 31 -4.21 7.14 -0.07
CA CYS A 31 -4.69 7.43 -1.42
C CYS A 31 -3.79 6.71 -2.43
N LEU A 32 -4.37 5.79 -3.18
CA LEU A 32 -3.65 4.99 -4.17
C LEU A 32 -4.38 5.01 -5.51
N SER A 33 -3.63 4.83 -6.60
CA SER A 33 -4.26 4.53 -7.89
C SER A 33 -4.91 3.15 -7.84
N ALA A 34 -5.83 2.88 -8.76
CA ALA A 34 -6.55 1.60 -8.79
C ALA A 34 -5.60 0.39 -8.85
N LEU A 35 -4.51 0.50 -9.61
CA LEU A 35 -3.53 -0.58 -9.72
C LEU A 35 -2.85 -0.85 -8.36
N TYR A 36 -2.37 0.20 -7.70
CA TYR A 36 -1.68 0.07 -6.43
C TYR A 36 -2.62 -0.29 -5.28
N ASP A 37 -3.86 0.20 -5.33
CA ASP A 37 -4.90 -0.21 -4.38
C ASP A 37 -5.09 -1.73 -4.44
N LYS A 38 -5.24 -2.27 -5.64
CA LYS A 38 -5.40 -3.71 -5.83
C LYS A 38 -4.17 -4.49 -5.34
N ALA A 39 -2.98 -4.01 -5.70
CA ALA A 39 -1.74 -4.65 -5.28
C ALA A 39 -1.58 -4.63 -3.76
N PHE A 40 -1.88 -3.51 -3.12
CA PHE A 40 -1.81 -3.37 -1.67
C PHE A 40 -2.82 -4.29 -0.98
N ASP A 41 -4.05 -4.29 -1.47
CA ASP A 41 -5.14 -5.09 -0.94
C ASP A 41 -4.87 -6.61 -1.02
N ARG A 42 -4.21 -7.03 -2.10
CA ARG A 42 -3.86 -8.43 -2.33
C ARG A 42 -2.52 -8.82 -1.72
N GLY A 43 -1.86 -7.92 -1.01
CA GLY A 43 -0.60 -8.20 -0.35
C GLY A 43 0.59 -8.32 -1.30
N LEU A 44 0.49 -7.78 -2.50
CA LEU A 44 1.60 -7.78 -3.47
C LEU A 44 2.59 -6.66 -3.21
N ILE A 45 2.17 -5.60 -2.56
CA ILE A 45 3.04 -4.55 -2.05
C ILE A 45 2.65 -4.24 -0.61
N THR A 46 3.58 -3.67 0.14
CA THR A 46 3.30 -3.12 1.45
C THR A 46 4.15 -1.88 1.67
N ILE A 47 3.84 -1.14 2.74
CA ILE A 47 4.56 0.06 3.12
C ILE A 47 5.18 -0.18 4.48
N SER A 48 6.50 0.04 4.60
CA SER A 48 7.20 -0.18 5.86
C SER A 48 6.67 0.74 6.96
N PRO A 49 6.35 0.20 8.14
CA PRO A 49 5.96 1.04 9.27
C PRO A 49 7.12 1.87 9.84
N ASP A 50 8.37 1.53 9.47
CA ASP A 50 9.54 2.20 10.01
C ASP A 50 9.88 3.49 9.26
N ASP A 51 9.85 3.47 7.93
CA ASP A 51 10.31 4.59 7.11
C ASP A 51 9.37 4.94 5.96
N TYR A 52 8.21 4.30 5.87
CA TYR A 52 7.21 4.51 4.82
C TYR A 52 7.70 4.19 3.41
N THR A 53 8.68 3.30 3.27
CA THR A 53 9.13 2.83 1.96
C THR A 53 8.28 1.67 1.47
N ILE A 54 8.22 1.53 0.14
CA ILE A 54 7.41 0.51 -0.52
C ILE A 54 8.25 -0.76 -0.70
N THR A 55 7.68 -1.90 -0.29
CA THR A 55 8.28 -3.22 -0.44
C THR A 55 7.43 -4.07 -1.37
N LEU A 56 8.06 -4.73 -2.32
CA LEU A 56 7.39 -5.63 -3.26
C LEU A 56 7.38 -7.06 -2.73
N SER A 57 6.26 -7.77 -2.95
CA SER A 57 6.16 -9.19 -2.61
C SER A 57 7.02 -10.04 -3.53
N SER A 58 7.53 -11.15 -3.01
CA SER A 58 8.22 -12.15 -3.83
C SER A 58 7.31 -12.72 -4.91
N ALA A 59 6.00 -12.81 -4.65
CA ALA A 59 5.02 -13.24 -5.65
C ALA A 59 4.97 -12.30 -6.85
N LEU A 60 5.13 -10.98 -6.61
CA LEU A 60 5.16 -10.00 -7.68
C LEU A 60 6.46 -10.07 -8.48
N LEU A 61 7.56 -10.42 -7.82
CA LEU A 61 8.87 -10.51 -8.47
C LEU A 61 8.94 -11.59 -9.55
N GLU A 62 8.00 -12.54 -9.58
CA GLU A 62 7.89 -13.50 -10.68
C GLU A 62 7.71 -12.84 -12.05
N TYR A 63 7.25 -11.59 -12.05
CA TYR A 63 6.97 -10.83 -13.27
C TYR A 63 8.03 -9.78 -13.57
N GLU A 64 9.17 -9.79 -12.88
CA GLU A 64 10.17 -8.73 -12.99
C GLU A 64 10.80 -8.58 -14.38
N THR A 65 10.69 -9.61 -15.25
CA THR A 65 11.20 -9.55 -16.62
C THR A 65 10.19 -8.93 -17.60
N LYS A 66 9.01 -8.55 -17.11
CA LYS A 66 7.97 -7.95 -17.96
C LYS A 66 8.06 -6.43 -17.91
N ASP A 67 7.85 -5.79 -19.06
CA ASP A 67 7.93 -4.33 -19.16
C ASP A 67 7.00 -3.61 -18.18
N TYR A 68 5.79 -4.12 -18.01
CA TYR A 68 4.84 -3.49 -17.10
C TYR A 68 5.31 -3.58 -15.64
N PHE A 69 6.07 -4.60 -15.28
CA PHE A 69 6.63 -4.69 -13.94
C PHE A 69 7.56 -3.52 -13.66
N ASP A 70 8.54 -3.31 -14.54
CA ASP A 70 9.50 -2.21 -14.36
C ASP A 70 8.80 -0.86 -14.32
N LYS A 71 7.84 -0.66 -15.19
CA LYS A 71 7.12 0.60 -15.29
C LYS A 71 6.27 0.92 -14.07
N HIS A 72 5.57 -0.07 -13.54
CA HIS A 72 4.59 0.14 -12.48
C HIS A 72 5.06 -0.23 -11.08
N PHE A 73 5.97 -1.18 -10.96
CA PHE A 73 6.41 -1.68 -9.66
C PHE A 73 7.91 -1.51 -9.42
N GLY A 74 8.75 -1.83 -10.38
CA GLY A 74 10.20 -1.66 -10.22
C GLY A 74 10.55 -0.20 -9.95
N SER A 75 9.85 0.72 -10.59
CA SER A 75 10.09 2.15 -10.41
C SER A 75 9.73 2.70 -9.03
N ILE A 76 8.85 2.03 -8.29
CA ILE A 76 8.42 2.47 -6.96
C ILE A 76 9.08 1.69 -5.82
N ALA A 77 9.71 0.56 -6.13
CA ALA A 77 10.33 -0.28 -5.12
C ALA A 77 11.33 0.51 -4.28
N ARG A 78 11.23 0.39 -2.95
CA ARG A 78 12.08 1.07 -1.97
C ARG A 78 11.94 2.59 -1.94
N ASN A 79 11.05 3.16 -2.74
CA ASN A 79 10.76 4.59 -2.65
C ASN A 79 9.84 4.86 -1.47
N LYS A 80 10.06 6.00 -0.84
CA LYS A 80 9.17 6.47 0.21
C LYS A 80 7.89 6.99 -0.42
N ILE A 81 6.75 6.72 0.22
CA ILE A 81 5.49 7.28 -0.24
C ILE A 81 5.50 8.81 -0.09
N ILE A 82 4.65 9.48 -0.87
CA ILE A 82 4.43 10.92 -0.70
C ILE A 82 3.56 11.07 0.55
N MET A 83 4.12 11.73 1.57
CA MET A 83 3.44 11.85 2.85
C MET A 83 2.32 12.88 2.78
N PRO A 84 1.14 12.57 3.34
CA PRO A 84 0.08 13.56 3.47
C PRO A 84 0.50 14.68 4.44
N ILE A 85 -0.08 15.86 4.26
CA ILE A 85 0.18 17.01 5.13
C ILE A 85 -0.34 16.73 6.54
N GLU A 86 -1.51 16.10 6.61
CA GLU A 86 -2.15 15.72 7.87
C GLU A 86 -2.45 14.24 7.86
N HIS A 87 -2.61 13.63 9.03
CA HIS A 87 -3.03 12.25 9.18
C HIS A 87 -2.12 11.25 8.45
N ALA A 88 -0.83 11.28 8.76
CA ALA A 88 0.10 10.28 8.24
C ALA A 88 -0.42 8.87 8.54
N PRO A 89 -0.18 7.89 7.64
CA PRO A 89 -0.58 6.50 7.88
C PRO A 89 -0.09 6.01 9.24
N ASN A 90 -0.98 5.38 9.99
CA ASN A 90 -0.66 4.87 11.32
C ASN A 90 0.33 3.72 11.19
N ARG A 91 1.45 3.79 11.91
CA ARG A 91 2.52 2.79 11.82
C ARG A 91 2.08 1.41 12.30
N ASP A 92 1.22 1.36 13.31
CA ASP A 92 0.68 0.09 13.79
C ASP A 92 -0.23 -0.56 12.75
N TYR A 93 -0.97 0.24 12.00
CA TYR A 93 -1.83 -0.27 10.93
C TYR A 93 -0.98 -0.78 9.76
N LEU A 94 0.10 -0.10 9.44
CA LEU A 94 1.05 -0.57 8.43
C LEU A 94 1.72 -1.87 8.87
N ALA A 95 2.08 -1.99 10.15
CA ALA A 95 2.62 -3.22 10.69
C ALA A 95 1.63 -4.38 10.58
N TYR A 96 0.35 -4.13 10.85
CA TYR A 96 -0.72 -5.12 10.65
C TYR A 96 -0.77 -5.59 9.20
N HIS A 97 -0.75 -4.66 8.25
CA HIS A 97 -0.77 -4.98 6.83
C HIS A 97 0.42 -5.85 6.45
N LYS A 98 1.61 -5.48 6.91
CA LYS A 98 2.84 -6.22 6.64
C LYS A 98 2.77 -7.66 7.18
N GLU A 99 2.22 -7.83 8.37
CA GLU A 99 2.17 -9.15 9.02
C GLU A 99 1.03 -10.03 8.53
N ARG A 100 -0.11 -9.45 8.21
CA ARG A 100 -1.35 -10.21 7.96
C ARG A 100 -1.77 -10.25 6.51
N ILE A 101 -1.45 -9.24 5.72
CA ILE A 101 -1.92 -9.10 4.34
C ILE A 101 -0.78 -9.33 3.35
N PHE A 102 0.38 -8.74 3.62
CA PHE A 102 1.53 -8.80 2.70
C PHE A 102 2.03 -10.23 2.52
N LYS A 103 2.17 -10.63 1.25
CA LYS A 103 2.71 -11.94 0.85
C LYS A 103 4.23 -11.82 0.68
N GLY A 104 4.89 -11.41 1.70
CA GLY A 104 6.28 -11.18 1.67
C GLY A 104 7.07 -12.42 1.94
N VAL A 105 8.17 -12.43 1.69
CA VAL A 105 9.08 -12.94 1.91
C VAL A 105 10.11 -13.25 2.14
#